data_eacbb9ec3a1cdc48f72169479c290d67
#
_entry.id   eacbb9ec3a1cdc48f72169479c290d67
#
_cell.length_a   1.000
_cell.length_b   1.000
_cell.length_c   1.000
_cell.angle_alpha   90.00
_cell.angle_beta   90.00
_cell.angle_gamma   90.00
#
_symmetry.space_group_name_H-M   'P 1'
#
loop_
_entity.id
_entity.type
_entity.pdbx_description
1 polymer ?
#
loop_
_entity_poly.entity_id
_entity_poly.type
_entity_poly.pdbx_seq_one_letter_code
_entity_poly.pdbx_strand_id
1 'polypeptide(L)'
;MGALSGRTALVTGGGRGIGRAISERLGRDGARVGVHYASDEAAAKETVAAIEAAGGEAFTLRAGLGEPGDAEALWAAFDAHADGLDILINNAGINKTLDGALRPFGEMTRGDVEHLFAVNSTAPFFVIQQGLSRLRDGGRIVNVSTRLTQGAARSDLIAYAMSKGPVDVLTRSLAKELGPRGITVNAVAPGAVDTDMNAGWLHGETNAEARAATGALSPLGRVAGPTEISDIVGFLASDDSRWVTGQWIDATGGALL
;
A
#
# COMPACT_ATOMS: atom_id res chain seq x y z
N MET A 1 -11.86 -17.93 -15.87
CA MET A 1 -12.19 -16.98 -14.78
C MET A 1 -10.89 -16.60 -14.12
N GLY A 2 -10.71 -15.33 -13.77
CA GLY A 2 -9.52 -14.88 -13.04
C GLY A 2 -9.50 -15.41 -11.60
N ALA A 3 -8.33 -15.43 -10.97
CA ALA A 3 -8.14 -15.95 -9.60
C ALA A 3 -8.97 -15.22 -8.53
N LEU A 4 -9.43 -13.97 -8.82
CA LEU A 4 -10.20 -13.12 -7.93
C LEU A 4 -11.63 -12.85 -8.43
N SER A 5 -12.13 -13.64 -9.39
CA SER A 5 -13.48 -13.45 -9.95
C SER A 5 -14.56 -13.46 -8.86
N GLY A 6 -15.44 -12.45 -8.88
CA GLY A 6 -16.52 -12.26 -7.91
C GLY A 6 -16.09 -11.67 -6.56
N ARG A 7 -14.81 -11.31 -6.39
CA ARG A 7 -14.31 -10.64 -5.18
C ARG A 7 -14.34 -9.13 -5.34
N THR A 8 -14.59 -8.41 -4.25
CA THR A 8 -14.50 -6.95 -4.17
C THR A 8 -13.23 -6.57 -3.40
N ALA A 9 -12.42 -5.69 -3.99
CA ALA A 9 -11.18 -5.18 -3.41
C ALA A 9 -11.25 -3.67 -3.18
N LEU A 10 -10.60 -3.20 -2.12
CA LEU A 10 -10.33 -1.78 -1.86
C LEU A 10 -8.82 -1.56 -1.79
N VAL A 11 -8.31 -0.63 -2.60
CA VAL A 11 -6.90 -0.22 -2.60
C VAL A 11 -6.78 1.23 -2.18
N THR A 12 -6.26 1.48 -0.97
CA THR A 12 -6.00 2.85 -0.54
C THR A 12 -4.80 3.44 -1.27
N GLY A 13 -4.91 4.68 -1.76
CA GLY A 13 -3.90 5.29 -2.62
C GLY A 13 -3.73 4.53 -3.95
N GLY A 14 -4.84 4.02 -4.52
CA GLY A 14 -4.85 3.14 -5.69
C GLY A 14 -4.62 3.83 -7.04
N GLY A 15 -4.51 5.16 -7.10
CA GLY A 15 -4.47 5.91 -8.36
C GLY A 15 -3.07 6.09 -8.96
N ARG A 16 -1.99 5.82 -8.25
CA ARG A 16 -0.61 6.02 -8.76
C ARG A 16 0.40 5.04 -8.15
N GLY A 17 1.58 4.96 -8.77
CA GLY A 17 2.71 4.18 -8.28
C GLY A 17 2.38 2.72 -7.99
N ILE A 18 2.78 2.22 -6.82
CA ILE A 18 2.52 0.85 -6.37
C ILE A 18 1.00 0.60 -6.28
N GLY A 19 0.23 1.54 -5.75
CA GLY A 19 -1.23 1.41 -5.61
C GLY A 19 -1.94 1.23 -6.95
N ARG A 20 -1.55 1.97 -7.99
CA ARG A 20 -2.07 1.79 -9.35
C ARG A 20 -1.76 0.40 -9.89
N ALA A 21 -0.50 -0.03 -9.80
CA ALA A 21 -0.11 -1.36 -10.25
C ALA A 21 -0.87 -2.48 -9.52
N ILE A 22 -1.12 -2.32 -8.20
CA ILE A 22 -1.94 -3.24 -7.42
C ILE A 22 -3.39 -3.23 -7.92
N SER A 23 -4.00 -2.05 -8.11
CA SER A 23 -5.38 -1.93 -8.59
C SER A 23 -5.56 -2.58 -9.96
N GLU A 24 -4.66 -2.30 -10.90
CA GLU A 24 -4.66 -2.90 -12.24
C GLU A 24 -4.44 -4.43 -12.18
N ARG A 25 -3.56 -4.91 -11.28
CA ARG A 25 -3.32 -6.34 -11.09
C ARG A 25 -4.56 -7.06 -10.57
N LEU A 26 -5.20 -6.55 -9.50
CA LEU A 26 -6.41 -7.15 -8.93
C LEU A 26 -7.58 -7.13 -9.92
N GLY A 27 -7.74 -6.04 -10.69
CA GLY A 27 -8.74 -5.94 -11.75
C GLY A 27 -8.51 -6.97 -12.86
N ARG A 28 -7.28 -7.12 -13.34
CA ARG A 28 -6.91 -8.15 -14.32
C ARG A 28 -7.16 -9.57 -13.81
N ASP A 29 -6.97 -9.81 -12.51
CA ASP A 29 -7.23 -11.10 -11.87
C ASP A 29 -8.73 -11.33 -11.61
N GLY A 30 -9.63 -10.38 -11.96
CA GLY A 30 -11.08 -10.50 -11.94
C GLY A 30 -11.79 -9.90 -10.73
N ALA A 31 -11.09 -9.18 -9.86
CA ALA A 31 -11.73 -8.46 -8.76
C ALA A 31 -12.40 -7.18 -9.25
N ARG A 32 -13.52 -6.79 -8.60
CA ARG A 32 -14.08 -5.45 -8.68
C ARG A 32 -13.32 -4.53 -7.73
N VAL A 33 -12.67 -3.48 -8.26
CA VAL A 33 -11.68 -2.71 -7.51
C VAL A 33 -12.17 -1.31 -7.16
N GLY A 34 -12.26 -1.00 -5.85
CA GLY A 34 -12.37 0.36 -5.34
C GLY A 34 -11.00 1.04 -5.32
N VAL A 35 -10.82 2.02 -6.19
CA VAL A 35 -9.59 2.81 -6.31
C VAL A 35 -9.72 4.07 -5.47
N HIS A 36 -9.13 4.04 -4.26
CA HIS A 36 -9.17 5.19 -3.36
C HIS A 36 -8.08 6.21 -3.70
N TYR A 37 -8.45 7.50 -3.60
CA TYR A 37 -7.56 8.66 -3.73
C TYR A 37 -7.91 9.76 -2.73
N ALA A 38 -6.93 10.62 -2.39
CA ALA A 38 -7.16 11.79 -1.54
C ALA A 38 -7.45 13.05 -2.37
N SER A 39 -6.56 13.42 -3.29
CA SER A 39 -6.61 14.68 -4.04
C SER A 39 -6.53 14.52 -5.56
N ASP A 40 -5.85 13.50 -6.06
CA ASP A 40 -5.63 13.30 -7.50
C ASP A 40 -6.71 12.40 -8.10
N GLU A 41 -7.85 13.03 -8.42
CA GLU A 41 -8.98 12.36 -9.05
C GLU A 41 -8.66 11.89 -10.47
N ALA A 42 -7.84 12.66 -11.21
CA ALA A 42 -7.49 12.33 -12.58
C ALA A 42 -6.71 11.01 -12.64
N ALA A 43 -5.69 10.85 -11.82
CA ALA A 43 -4.92 9.61 -11.73
C ALA A 43 -5.78 8.41 -11.30
N ALA A 44 -6.73 8.61 -10.37
CA ALA A 44 -7.64 7.53 -9.97
C ALA A 44 -8.58 7.12 -11.12
N LYS A 45 -9.12 8.08 -11.88
CA LYS A 45 -9.95 7.81 -13.07
C LYS A 45 -9.18 7.13 -14.18
N GLU A 46 -7.91 7.52 -14.42
CA GLU A 46 -7.04 6.82 -15.37
C GLU A 46 -6.82 5.37 -14.98
N THR A 47 -6.62 5.08 -13.67
CA THR A 47 -6.49 3.71 -13.17
C THR A 47 -7.76 2.91 -13.39
N VAL A 48 -8.94 3.48 -13.10
CA VAL A 48 -10.24 2.83 -13.38
C VAL A 48 -10.38 2.54 -14.87
N ALA A 49 -10.11 3.53 -15.73
CA ALA A 49 -10.19 3.34 -17.18
C ALA A 49 -9.25 2.24 -17.70
N ALA A 50 -8.05 2.13 -17.13
CA ALA A 50 -7.10 1.06 -17.47
C ALA A 50 -7.62 -0.33 -17.08
N ILE A 51 -8.25 -0.46 -15.90
CA ILE A 51 -8.87 -1.71 -15.45
C ILE A 51 -10.04 -2.09 -16.36
N GLU A 52 -10.92 -1.13 -16.70
CA GLU A 52 -12.07 -1.36 -17.57
C GLU A 52 -11.66 -1.71 -19.01
N ALA A 53 -10.63 -1.04 -19.54
CA ALA A 53 -10.05 -1.36 -20.84
C ALA A 53 -9.46 -2.78 -20.92
N ALA A 54 -9.02 -3.33 -19.78
CA ALA A 54 -8.57 -4.72 -19.65
C ALA A 54 -9.72 -5.71 -19.39
N GLY A 55 -10.99 -5.25 -19.39
CA GLY A 55 -12.17 -6.07 -19.16
C GLY A 55 -12.55 -6.33 -17.71
N GLY A 56 -11.92 -5.58 -16.77
CA GLY A 56 -12.24 -5.62 -15.34
C GLY A 56 -13.32 -4.61 -14.95
N GLU A 57 -13.62 -4.55 -13.65
CA GLU A 57 -14.57 -3.60 -13.05
C GLU A 57 -13.88 -2.78 -11.98
N ALA A 58 -14.09 -1.45 -11.98
CA ALA A 58 -13.54 -0.59 -10.94
C ALA A 58 -14.40 0.66 -10.70
N PHE A 59 -14.19 1.31 -9.57
CA PHE A 59 -14.83 2.58 -9.21
C PHE A 59 -13.87 3.42 -8.37
N THR A 60 -14.03 4.74 -8.41
CA THR A 60 -13.19 5.65 -7.62
C THR A 60 -13.82 5.94 -6.26
N LEU A 61 -12.97 6.16 -5.24
CA LEU A 61 -13.37 6.52 -3.87
C LEU A 61 -12.52 7.69 -3.39
N ARG A 62 -13.14 8.81 -3.02
CA ARG A 62 -12.45 9.96 -2.47
C ARG A 62 -12.57 9.99 -0.96
N ALA A 63 -11.42 9.98 -0.25
CA ALA A 63 -11.33 10.31 1.17
C ALA A 63 -9.94 10.89 1.47
N GLY A 64 -9.83 11.87 2.37
CA GLY A 64 -8.53 12.25 2.95
C GLY A 64 -8.18 11.21 4.03
N LEU A 65 -6.92 10.79 4.13
CA LEU A 65 -6.45 9.91 5.20
C LEU A 65 -5.45 10.64 6.09
N GLY A 66 -5.53 10.38 7.42
CA GLY A 66 -4.69 10.99 8.42
C GLY A 66 -5.37 12.11 9.22
N GLU A 67 -6.68 12.30 9.07
CA GLU A 67 -7.49 13.26 9.82
C GLU A 67 -8.61 12.56 10.58
N PRO A 68 -9.11 13.13 11.68
CA PRO A 68 -10.28 12.56 12.38
C PRO A 68 -11.48 12.40 11.45
N GLY A 69 -12.10 11.21 11.44
CA GLY A 69 -13.24 10.89 10.58
C GLY A 69 -12.86 10.38 9.18
N ASP A 70 -11.59 10.15 8.92
CA ASP A 70 -11.08 9.69 7.62
C ASP A 70 -11.59 8.30 7.24
N ALA A 71 -11.57 7.37 8.18
CA ALA A 71 -12.05 6.00 7.96
C ALA A 71 -13.56 5.97 7.75
N GLU A 72 -14.32 6.75 8.51
CA GLU A 72 -15.77 6.91 8.34
C GLU A 72 -16.11 7.43 6.93
N ALA A 73 -15.39 8.45 6.48
CA ALA A 73 -15.59 9.02 5.14
C ALA A 73 -15.24 8.02 4.04
N LEU A 74 -14.15 7.27 4.20
CA LEU A 74 -13.75 6.22 3.26
C LEU A 74 -14.83 5.14 3.16
N TRP A 75 -15.31 4.64 4.30
CA TRP A 75 -16.30 3.56 4.31
C TRP A 75 -17.68 4.03 3.84
N ALA A 76 -18.08 5.26 4.15
CA ALA A 76 -19.30 5.84 3.59
C ALA A 76 -19.24 5.94 2.05
N ALA A 77 -18.07 6.33 1.50
CA ALA A 77 -17.87 6.33 0.06
C ALA A 77 -17.89 4.91 -0.54
N PHE A 78 -17.31 3.92 0.16
CA PHE A 78 -17.29 2.52 -0.29
C PHE A 78 -18.71 1.91 -0.29
N ASP A 79 -19.50 2.12 0.76
CA ASP A 79 -20.85 1.58 0.92
C ASP A 79 -21.83 2.08 -0.17
N ALA A 80 -21.53 3.19 -0.83
CA ALA A 80 -22.30 3.65 -2.00
C ALA A 80 -22.09 2.78 -3.26
N HIS A 81 -21.06 1.93 -3.28
CA HIS A 81 -20.67 1.13 -4.44
C HIS A 81 -20.71 -0.38 -4.19
N ALA A 82 -20.56 -0.84 -2.95
CA ALA A 82 -20.45 -2.26 -2.64
C ALA A 82 -21.03 -2.57 -1.24
N ASP A 83 -21.59 -3.78 -1.09
CA ASP A 83 -22.23 -4.28 0.12
C ASP A 83 -21.30 -5.12 1.01
N GLY A 84 -20.05 -5.30 0.60
CA GLY A 84 -19.04 -6.05 1.34
C GLY A 84 -17.70 -6.09 0.63
N LEU A 85 -16.68 -6.47 1.39
CA LEU A 85 -15.28 -6.45 0.98
C LEU A 85 -14.65 -7.82 1.15
N ASP A 86 -13.87 -8.25 0.18
CA ASP A 86 -13.08 -9.49 0.26
C ASP A 86 -11.58 -9.19 0.45
N ILE A 87 -11.08 -8.09 -0.13
CA ILE A 87 -9.66 -7.78 -0.16
C ILE A 87 -9.45 -6.31 0.22
N LEU A 88 -8.70 -6.06 1.29
CA LEU A 88 -8.27 -4.73 1.71
C LEU A 88 -6.76 -4.57 1.51
N ILE A 89 -6.38 -3.59 0.69
CA ILE A 89 -4.98 -3.21 0.52
C ILE A 89 -4.72 -1.84 1.13
N ASN A 90 -4.05 -1.80 2.27
CA ASN A 90 -3.58 -0.57 2.90
C ASN A 90 -2.25 -0.16 2.26
N ASN A 91 -2.33 0.58 1.16
CA ASN A 91 -1.16 1.06 0.42
C ASN A 91 -0.92 2.57 0.61
N ALA A 92 -1.94 3.38 0.84
CA ALA A 92 -1.77 4.82 1.06
C ALA A 92 -0.66 5.10 2.07
N GLY A 93 0.21 6.04 1.75
CA GLY A 93 1.32 6.43 2.60
C GLY A 93 2.09 7.61 2.05
N ILE A 94 2.77 8.31 2.95
CA ILE A 94 3.59 9.48 2.66
C ILE A 94 4.97 9.32 3.30
N ASN A 95 5.99 9.91 2.68
CA ASN A 95 7.34 9.99 3.23
C ASN A 95 7.83 11.43 3.42
N LYS A 96 6.98 12.41 3.15
CA LYS A 96 7.27 13.84 3.22
C LYS A 96 6.55 14.49 4.39
N THR A 97 7.11 15.58 4.86
CA THR A 97 6.58 16.47 5.89
C THR A 97 5.37 17.27 5.39
N LEU A 98 4.73 18.03 6.28
CA LEU A 98 3.55 18.85 5.98
C LEU A 98 3.77 19.83 4.81
N ASP A 99 4.98 20.37 4.66
CA ASP A 99 5.36 21.28 3.57
C ASP A 99 5.88 20.55 2.30
N GLY A 100 5.79 19.23 2.28
CA GLY A 100 6.20 18.41 1.13
C GLY A 100 7.70 18.15 1.02
N ALA A 101 8.50 18.46 2.04
CA ALA A 101 9.94 18.24 2.06
C ALA A 101 10.33 16.87 2.64
N LEU A 102 11.59 16.46 2.42
CA LEU A 102 12.30 15.49 3.24
C LEU A 102 13.19 16.26 4.20
N ARG A 103 13.12 15.96 5.50
CA ARG A 103 13.90 16.65 6.53
C ARG A 103 14.82 15.72 7.28
N PRO A 104 16.09 16.13 7.53
CA PRO A 104 16.98 15.38 8.41
C PRO A 104 16.39 15.27 9.82
N PHE A 105 16.81 14.25 10.55
CA PHE A 105 16.31 13.94 11.90
C PHE A 105 16.38 15.16 12.85
N GLY A 106 17.48 15.94 12.82
CA GLY A 106 17.65 17.11 13.69
C GLY A 106 16.76 18.32 13.38
N GLU A 107 16.10 18.32 12.21
CA GLU A 107 15.21 19.41 11.75
C GLU A 107 13.73 19.02 11.77
N MET A 108 13.43 17.74 12.10
CA MET A 108 12.08 17.19 12.11
C MET A 108 11.26 17.82 13.24
N THR A 109 10.13 18.42 12.91
CA THR A 109 9.21 18.98 13.89
C THR A 109 8.26 17.92 14.45
N ARG A 110 7.65 18.21 15.62
CA ARG A 110 6.60 17.35 16.18
C ARG A 110 5.43 17.17 15.19
N GLY A 111 4.97 18.25 14.57
CA GLY A 111 3.87 18.19 13.60
C GLY A 111 4.19 17.33 12.37
N ASP A 112 5.43 17.36 11.88
CA ASP A 112 5.86 16.48 10.78
C ASP A 112 5.78 15.00 11.17
N VAL A 113 6.23 14.67 12.39
CA VAL A 113 6.15 13.30 12.91
C VAL A 113 4.69 12.86 13.08
N GLU A 114 3.87 13.69 13.72
CA GLU A 114 2.44 13.41 13.91
C GLU A 114 1.71 13.20 12.56
N HIS A 115 2.02 14.02 11.55
CA HIS A 115 1.47 13.87 10.20
C HIS A 115 1.84 12.53 9.54
N LEU A 116 3.12 12.14 9.62
CA LEU A 116 3.57 10.85 9.09
C LEU A 116 2.87 9.68 9.78
N PHE A 117 2.73 9.72 11.12
CA PHE A 117 2.04 8.68 11.87
C PHE A 117 0.54 8.65 11.60
N ALA A 118 -0.09 9.82 11.47
CA ALA A 118 -1.51 9.92 11.15
C ALA A 118 -1.85 9.16 9.87
N VAL A 119 -1.10 9.41 8.78
CA VAL A 119 -1.36 8.78 7.48
C VAL A 119 -0.87 7.33 7.42
N ASN A 120 0.37 7.06 7.92
CA ASN A 120 1.02 5.77 7.69
C ASN A 120 0.64 4.69 8.71
N SER A 121 0.13 5.06 9.89
CA SER A 121 -0.18 4.14 11.00
C SER A 121 -1.61 4.26 11.48
N THR A 122 -2.04 5.47 11.86
CA THR A 122 -3.35 5.69 12.48
C THR A 122 -4.48 5.44 11.47
N ALA A 123 -4.37 5.98 10.27
CA ALA A 123 -5.37 5.76 9.22
C ALA A 123 -5.55 4.26 8.88
N PRO A 124 -4.52 3.46 8.54
CA PRO A 124 -4.72 2.04 8.27
C PRO A 124 -5.29 1.27 9.47
N PHE A 125 -4.95 1.65 10.71
CA PHE A 125 -5.57 1.04 11.90
C PHE A 125 -7.08 1.23 11.91
N PHE A 126 -7.57 2.47 11.77
CA PHE A 126 -9.00 2.77 11.79
C PHE A 126 -9.73 2.30 10.52
N VAL A 127 -9.08 2.34 9.36
CA VAL A 127 -9.63 1.74 8.13
C VAL A 127 -9.90 0.25 8.32
N ILE A 128 -8.98 -0.51 8.92
CA ILE A 128 -9.24 -1.92 9.22
C ILE A 128 -10.33 -2.06 10.27
N GLN A 129 -10.22 -1.36 11.41
CA GLN A 129 -11.14 -1.49 12.53
C GLN A 129 -12.60 -1.27 12.11
N GLN A 130 -12.87 -0.19 11.39
CA GLN A 130 -14.21 0.14 10.92
C GLN A 130 -14.66 -0.71 9.73
N GLY A 131 -13.71 -1.27 9.00
CA GLY A 131 -13.97 -2.19 7.89
C GLY A 131 -14.31 -3.61 8.30
N LEU A 132 -14.13 -4.00 9.58
CA LEU A 132 -14.30 -5.38 10.03
C LEU A 132 -15.70 -5.97 9.78
N SER A 133 -16.74 -5.15 9.85
CA SER A 133 -18.13 -5.55 9.59
C SER A 133 -18.42 -5.76 8.09
N ARG A 134 -17.64 -5.12 7.21
CA ARG A 134 -17.75 -5.22 5.76
C ARG A 134 -16.89 -6.32 5.19
N LEU A 135 -15.80 -6.65 5.90
CA LEU A 135 -14.86 -7.68 5.47
C LEU A 135 -15.49 -9.06 5.65
N ARG A 136 -15.61 -9.80 4.55
CA ARG A 136 -16.19 -11.14 4.52
C ARG A 136 -15.23 -12.16 5.11
N ASP A 137 -15.77 -13.26 5.65
CA ASP A 137 -14.96 -14.38 6.10
C ASP A 137 -14.18 -14.99 4.93
N GLY A 138 -12.97 -15.44 5.22
CA GLY A 138 -12.03 -15.85 4.17
C GLY A 138 -11.36 -14.68 3.42
N GLY A 139 -11.55 -13.44 3.89
CA GLY A 139 -10.97 -12.25 3.27
C GLY A 139 -9.45 -12.13 3.38
N ARG A 140 -8.91 -11.09 2.77
CA ARG A 140 -7.47 -10.80 2.70
C ARG A 140 -7.20 -9.35 3.10
N ILE A 141 -6.24 -9.14 4.00
CA ILE A 141 -5.70 -7.81 4.31
C ILE A 141 -4.21 -7.83 3.94
N VAL A 142 -3.80 -6.91 3.08
CA VAL A 142 -2.39 -6.71 2.74
C VAL A 142 -1.99 -5.28 3.06
N ASN A 143 -1.00 -5.13 3.92
CA ASN A 143 -0.46 -3.84 4.32
C ASN A 143 0.84 -3.56 3.55
N VAL A 144 0.95 -2.41 2.90
CA VAL A 144 2.21 -1.97 2.26
C VAL A 144 3.07 -1.26 3.30
N SER A 145 4.08 -1.98 3.78
CA SER A 145 5.11 -1.52 4.69
C SER A 145 6.33 -0.94 3.94
N THR A 146 7.51 -1.07 4.48
CA THR A 146 8.78 -0.71 3.86
C THR A 146 9.93 -1.55 4.43
N ARG A 147 10.97 -1.82 3.63
CA ARG A 147 12.19 -2.47 4.13
C ARG A 147 12.85 -1.69 5.29
N LEU A 148 12.61 -0.39 5.37
CA LEU A 148 13.23 0.47 6.38
C LEU A 148 12.77 0.17 7.81
N THR A 149 11.71 -0.63 8.00
CA THR A 149 11.30 -1.10 9.33
C THR A 149 12.23 -2.18 9.90
N GLN A 150 13.02 -2.83 9.04
CA GLN A 150 13.98 -3.89 9.42
C GLN A 150 15.44 -3.47 9.17
N GLY A 151 15.66 -2.35 8.48
CA GLY A 151 16.98 -1.84 8.15
C GLY A 151 17.21 -0.43 8.69
N ALA A 152 18.43 0.06 8.55
CA ALA A 152 18.74 1.44 8.89
C ALA A 152 18.20 2.39 7.81
N ALA A 153 17.49 3.43 8.25
CA ALA A 153 17.03 4.51 7.37
C ALA A 153 18.08 5.63 7.31
N ARG A 154 18.13 6.35 6.17
CA ARG A 154 18.83 7.63 6.08
C ARG A 154 18.18 8.63 7.05
N SER A 155 18.95 9.67 7.44
CA SER A 155 18.51 10.67 8.42
C SER A 155 17.15 11.32 8.08
N ASP A 156 16.89 11.55 6.80
CA ASP A 156 15.67 12.16 6.28
C ASP A 156 14.47 11.19 6.14
N LEU A 157 14.67 9.89 6.41
CA LEU A 157 13.65 8.85 6.35
C LEU A 157 13.39 8.16 7.70
N ILE A 158 14.05 8.58 8.79
CA ILE A 158 13.87 7.95 10.11
C ILE A 158 12.41 8.04 10.57
N ALA A 159 11.79 9.22 10.52
CA ALA A 159 10.40 9.41 10.93
C ALA A 159 9.42 8.62 10.05
N TYR A 160 9.68 8.55 8.73
CA TYR A 160 8.93 7.69 7.82
C TYR A 160 9.05 6.20 8.20
N ALA A 161 10.28 5.70 8.41
CA ALA A 161 10.50 4.32 8.79
C ALA A 161 9.79 3.98 10.11
N MET A 162 9.90 4.87 11.12
CA MET A 162 9.19 4.75 12.39
C MET A 162 7.67 4.71 12.19
N SER A 163 7.13 5.58 11.33
CA SER A 163 5.67 5.63 11.09
C SER A 163 5.11 4.40 10.38
N LYS A 164 5.95 3.60 9.72
CA LYS A 164 5.56 2.31 9.11
C LYS A 164 5.72 1.11 10.05
N GLY A 165 6.55 1.22 11.09
CA GLY A 165 6.77 0.13 12.07
C GLY A 165 5.50 -0.40 12.74
N PRO A 166 4.54 0.46 13.18
CA PRO A 166 3.27 0.01 13.76
C PRO A 166 2.44 -0.89 12.83
N VAL A 167 2.53 -0.70 11.52
CA VAL A 167 1.83 -1.55 10.54
C VAL A 167 2.33 -2.99 10.57
N ASP A 168 3.62 -3.21 10.80
CA ASP A 168 4.20 -4.56 10.92
C ASP A 168 3.73 -5.26 12.19
N VAL A 169 3.59 -4.51 13.30
CA VAL A 169 3.03 -5.03 14.56
C VAL A 169 1.54 -5.35 14.39
N LEU A 170 0.79 -4.42 13.77
CA LEU A 170 -0.64 -4.57 13.49
C LEU A 170 -0.89 -5.82 12.64
N THR A 171 -0.07 -6.05 11.60
CA THR A 171 -0.17 -7.21 10.72
C THR A 171 -0.14 -8.53 11.49
N ARG A 172 0.85 -8.71 12.36
CA ARG A 172 0.99 -9.95 13.17
C ARG A 172 -0.14 -10.12 14.18
N SER A 173 -0.55 -9.03 14.83
CA SER A 173 -1.61 -9.04 15.83
C SER A 173 -2.96 -9.37 15.22
N LEU A 174 -3.32 -8.72 14.10
CA LEU A 174 -4.58 -8.95 13.41
C LEU A 174 -4.64 -10.32 12.73
N ALA A 175 -3.51 -10.87 12.26
CA ALA A 175 -3.46 -12.22 11.73
C ALA A 175 -3.95 -13.26 12.75
N LYS A 176 -3.59 -13.07 14.03
CA LYS A 176 -4.07 -13.91 15.13
C LYS A 176 -5.54 -13.64 15.46
N GLU A 177 -5.93 -12.38 15.52
CA GLU A 177 -7.30 -11.95 15.88
C GLU A 177 -8.32 -12.39 14.83
N LEU A 178 -8.00 -12.25 13.54
CA LEU A 178 -8.92 -12.50 12.43
C LEU A 178 -8.83 -13.92 11.85
N GLY A 179 -7.84 -14.71 12.29
CA GLY A 179 -7.66 -16.10 11.89
C GLY A 179 -8.91 -16.98 12.05
N PRO A 180 -9.68 -16.89 13.16
CA PRO A 180 -10.94 -17.63 13.31
C PRO A 180 -11.99 -17.35 12.22
N ARG A 181 -11.92 -16.20 11.55
CA ARG A 181 -12.75 -15.85 10.39
C ARG A 181 -12.15 -16.30 9.05
N GLY A 182 -11.03 -17.03 9.06
CA GLY A 182 -10.31 -17.42 7.85
C GLY A 182 -9.64 -16.24 7.11
N ILE A 183 -9.57 -15.05 7.73
CA ILE A 183 -8.98 -13.86 7.15
C ILE A 183 -7.47 -13.91 7.34
N THR A 184 -6.71 -13.76 6.25
CA THR A 184 -5.25 -13.61 6.33
C THR A 184 -4.85 -12.14 6.35
N VAL A 185 -3.82 -11.82 7.13
CA VAL A 185 -3.25 -10.47 7.24
C VAL A 185 -1.75 -10.55 7.04
N ASN A 186 -1.23 -9.90 5.99
CA ASN A 186 0.20 -9.90 5.66
C ASN A 186 0.69 -8.49 5.35
N ALA A 187 2.00 -8.27 5.49
CA ALA A 187 2.67 -7.06 5.05
C ALA A 187 3.61 -7.37 3.89
N VAL A 188 3.63 -6.49 2.89
CA VAL A 188 4.65 -6.45 1.83
C VAL A 188 5.55 -5.26 2.10
N ALA A 189 6.86 -5.47 2.07
CA ALA A 189 7.85 -4.45 2.41
C ALA A 189 8.75 -4.15 1.21
N PRO A 190 8.38 -3.17 0.37
CA PRO A 190 9.19 -2.78 -0.77
C PRO A 190 10.51 -2.16 -0.37
N GLY A 191 11.52 -2.35 -1.23
CA GLY A 191 12.72 -1.55 -1.30
C GLY A 191 12.50 -0.24 -2.06
N ALA A 192 13.52 0.17 -2.80
CA ALA A 192 13.38 1.25 -3.77
C ALA A 192 12.55 0.76 -4.97
N VAL A 193 11.45 1.46 -5.25
CA VAL A 193 10.56 1.17 -6.39
C VAL A 193 10.49 2.42 -7.28
N ASP A 194 10.52 2.22 -8.57
CA ASP A 194 10.44 3.27 -9.58
C ASP A 194 9.03 3.86 -9.63
N THR A 195 8.82 4.92 -8.86
CA THR A 195 7.54 5.60 -8.70
C THR A 195 7.75 7.10 -8.53
N ASP A 196 6.68 7.89 -8.64
CA ASP A 196 6.70 9.34 -8.40
C ASP A 196 7.21 9.70 -7.00
N MET A 197 6.96 8.86 -5.99
CA MET A 197 7.47 9.06 -4.63
C MET A 197 9.00 9.13 -4.60
N ASN A 198 9.66 8.39 -5.48
CA ASN A 198 11.11 8.26 -5.57
C ASN A 198 11.71 9.02 -6.77
N ALA A 199 10.88 9.68 -7.60
CA ALA A 199 11.31 10.32 -8.85
C ALA A 199 12.43 11.36 -8.62
N GLY A 200 12.38 12.11 -7.52
CA GLY A 200 13.36 13.15 -7.23
C GLY A 200 14.81 12.67 -7.10
N TRP A 201 15.03 11.36 -6.88
CA TRP A 201 16.39 10.79 -6.77
C TRP A 201 16.62 9.55 -7.65
N LEU A 202 15.58 9.03 -8.32
CA LEU A 202 15.70 7.92 -9.26
C LEU A 202 15.61 8.36 -10.72
N HIS A 203 14.98 9.51 -11.02
CA HIS A 203 14.73 9.96 -12.40
C HIS A 203 15.66 11.10 -12.80
N GLY A 204 15.89 11.22 -14.12
CA GLY A 204 16.74 12.23 -14.72
C GLY A 204 18.18 11.78 -14.89
N GLU A 205 18.88 12.40 -15.83
CA GLU A 205 20.29 12.07 -16.18
C GLU A 205 21.23 12.26 -14.99
N THR A 206 21.00 13.29 -14.17
CA THR A 206 21.78 13.58 -12.96
C THR A 206 21.64 12.52 -11.87
N ASN A 207 20.62 11.67 -11.94
CA ASN A 207 20.33 10.62 -10.96
C ASN A 207 20.69 9.20 -11.46
N ALA A 208 21.26 9.06 -12.63
CA ALA A 208 21.61 7.74 -13.21
C ALA A 208 22.56 6.95 -12.31
N GLU A 209 23.54 7.63 -11.70
CA GLU A 209 24.50 7.03 -10.79
C GLU A 209 23.83 6.60 -9.47
N ALA A 210 22.96 7.43 -8.89
CA ALA A 210 22.18 7.10 -7.70
C ALA A 210 21.23 5.92 -7.95
N ARG A 211 20.61 5.87 -9.14
CA ARG A 211 19.76 4.74 -9.56
C ARG A 211 20.57 3.45 -9.68
N ALA A 212 21.75 3.51 -10.31
CA ALA A 212 22.64 2.36 -10.46
C ALA A 212 23.14 1.86 -9.10
N ALA A 213 23.60 2.76 -8.22
CA ALA A 213 24.02 2.43 -6.86
C ALA A 213 22.89 1.79 -6.04
N THR A 214 21.66 2.30 -6.17
CA THR A 214 20.48 1.72 -5.50
C THR A 214 20.17 0.33 -6.06
N GLY A 215 20.22 0.14 -7.36
CA GLY A 215 20.02 -1.15 -7.99
C GLY A 215 21.05 -2.19 -7.54
N ALA A 216 22.29 -1.78 -7.35
CA ALA A 216 23.38 -2.64 -6.89
C ALA A 216 23.22 -3.16 -5.46
N LEU A 217 22.34 -2.55 -4.64
CA LEU A 217 21.99 -3.09 -3.32
C LEU A 217 21.20 -4.39 -3.42
N SER A 218 20.47 -4.60 -4.50
CA SER A 218 19.73 -5.83 -4.73
C SER A 218 20.62 -6.83 -5.50
N PRO A 219 20.70 -8.10 -5.07
CA PRO A 219 21.30 -9.18 -5.87
C PRO A 219 20.75 -9.31 -7.29
N LEU A 220 19.52 -8.81 -7.54
CA LEU A 220 18.93 -8.77 -8.88
C LEU A 220 19.44 -7.61 -9.75
N GLY A 221 20.32 -6.74 -9.22
CA GLY A 221 21.07 -5.71 -9.93
C GLY A 221 20.26 -4.54 -10.48
N ARG A 222 19.03 -4.34 -10.02
CA ARG A 222 18.15 -3.25 -10.49
C ARG A 222 17.19 -2.73 -9.45
N VAL A 223 16.68 -1.52 -9.67
CA VAL A 223 15.52 -0.98 -8.96
C VAL A 223 14.27 -1.73 -9.43
N ALA A 224 13.36 -2.03 -8.51
CA ALA A 224 12.08 -2.66 -8.83
C ALA A 224 11.14 -1.68 -9.56
N GLY A 225 10.29 -2.18 -10.46
CA GLY A 225 9.11 -1.50 -10.92
C GLY A 225 7.90 -1.77 -10.01
N PRO A 226 6.81 -1.01 -10.13
CA PRO A 226 5.60 -1.25 -9.34
C PRO A 226 4.97 -2.64 -9.55
N THR A 227 5.18 -3.23 -10.72
CA THR A 227 4.67 -4.56 -11.09
C THR A 227 5.20 -5.67 -10.20
N GLU A 228 6.48 -5.65 -9.83
CA GLU A 228 7.05 -6.65 -8.94
C GLU A 228 6.36 -6.66 -7.57
N ILE A 229 5.96 -5.47 -7.10
CA ILE A 229 5.24 -5.36 -5.82
C ILE A 229 3.79 -5.83 -5.98
N SER A 230 3.13 -5.42 -7.08
CA SER A 230 1.74 -5.82 -7.32
C SER A 230 1.59 -7.33 -7.55
N ASP A 231 2.60 -8.01 -8.09
CA ASP A 231 2.58 -9.45 -8.26
C ASP A 231 2.60 -10.21 -6.91
N ILE A 232 3.40 -9.74 -5.96
CA ILE A 232 3.41 -10.28 -4.59
C ILE A 232 2.07 -10.02 -3.91
N VAL A 233 1.51 -8.82 -4.05
CA VAL A 233 0.19 -8.47 -3.49
C VAL A 233 -0.91 -9.31 -4.12
N GLY A 234 -0.89 -9.52 -5.44
CA GLY A 234 -1.84 -10.38 -6.14
C GLY A 234 -1.82 -11.82 -5.63
N PHE A 235 -0.63 -12.40 -5.39
CA PHE A 235 -0.49 -13.69 -4.73
C PHE A 235 -1.13 -13.69 -3.34
N LEU A 236 -0.82 -12.68 -2.50
CA LEU A 236 -1.37 -12.59 -1.15
C LEU A 236 -2.89 -12.32 -1.11
N ALA A 237 -3.45 -11.75 -2.15
CA ALA A 237 -4.88 -11.53 -2.30
C ALA A 237 -5.64 -12.78 -2.79
N SER A 238 -4.93 -13.76 -3.34
CA SER A 238 -5.51 -14.98 -3.92
C SER A 238 -5.66 -16.12 -2.91
N ASP A 239 -6.28 -17.23 -3.36
CA ASP A 239 -6.38 -18.45 -2.57
C ASP A 239 -5.07 -19.26 -2.52
N ASP A 240 -4.11 -18.95 -3.40
CA ASP A 240 -2.79 -19.58 -3.39
C ASP A 240 -2.01 -19.27 -2.11
N SER A 241 -2.32 -18.14 -1.47
CA SER A 241 -1.72 -17.71 -0.20
C SER A 241 -2.58 -18.03 1.03
N ARG A 242 -3.63 -18.85 0.93
CA ARG A 242 -4.58 -19.12 2.04
C ARG A 242 -3.94 -19.67 3.32
N TRP A 243 -2.70 -20.17 3.25
CA TRP A 243 -1.92 -20.67 4.40
C TRP A 243 -0.79 -19.72 4.81
N VAL A 244 -0.79 -18.46 4.29
CA VAL A 244 0.19 -17.41 4.58
C VAL A 244 -0.52 -16.30 5.35
N THR A 245 -0.19 -16.14 6.63
CA THR A 245 -0.74 -15.06 7.47
C THR A 245 0.27 -14.61 8.51
N GLY A 246 0.19 -13.35 8.94
CA GLY A 246 1.10 -12.74 9.93
C GLY A 246 2.51 -12.48 9.39
N GLN A 247 2.74 -12.59 8.08
CA GLN A 247 4.06 -12.48 7.50
C GLN A 247 4.40 -11.04 7.12
N TRP A 248 5.67 -10.69 7.30
CA TRP A 248 6.32 -9.54 6.71
C TRP A 248 7.17 -10.05 5.54
N ILE A 249 6.79 -9.71 4.31
CA ILE A 249 7.42 -10.25 3.10
C ILE A 249 8.38 -9.21 2.55
N ASP A 250 9.66 -9.57 2.53
CA ASP A 250 10.70 -8.79 1.87
C ASP A 250 10.46 -8.75 0.35
N ALA A 251 10.16 -7.56 -0.17
CA ALA A 251 9.96 -7.28 -1.59
C ALA A 251 11.06 -6.32 -2.12
N THR A 252 12.31 -6.55 -1.70
CA THR A 252 13.47 -5.70 -2.03
C THR A 252 14.33 -6.26 -3.15
N GLY A 253 14.02 -7.46 -3.65
CA GLY A 253 14.93 -8.20 -4.52
C GLY A 253 16.21 -8.65 -3.80
N GLY A 254 16.13 -8.87 -2.47
CA GLY A 254 17.23 -9.34 -1.65
C GLY A 254 18.14 -8.23 -1.08
N ALA A 255 17.77 -6.96 -1.17
CA ALA A 255 18.61 -5.85 -0.69
C ALA A 255 18.81 -5.80 0.85
N LEU A 256 18.20 -6.72 1.59
CA LEU A 256 18.41 -6.89 3.04
C LEU A 256 19.30 -8.09 3.41
N LEU A 257 19.78 -8.83 2.41
CA LEU A 257 20.68 -9.98 2.62
C LEU A 257 22.10 -9.54 2.99
#